data_33bb0508fe430eea0168cf47a54449e7
#
_entry.id   33bb0508fe430eea0168cf47a54449e7
#
_cell.length_a   1.000
_cell.length_b   1.000
_cell.length_c   1.000
_cell.angle_alpha   90.00
_cell.angle_beta   90.00
_cell.angle_gamma   90.00
#
_symmetry.space_group_name_H-M   'P 1'
#
loop_
_entity.id
_entity.type
_entity.pdbx_description
1 polymer ?
#
loop_
_entity_poly.entity_id
_entity_poly.type
_entity_poly.pdbx_seq_one_letter_code
_entity_poly.pdbx_strand_id
1 'polypeptide(L)'
;MQKVYLITGATGFLGREVAKQLAAKQKKVVGLRLPGDKAHLLPEVKYIIGDITKPNSLPKFFEQAEGKEAVLIHCAGLVSVASEEDRIWNVNVDGTRNIVDLCEKYRIHKLLYVSSVHAIAEKEKGQTICETKQFSASRVKGIYGKSKAEASAYVQKASERGLHTMIVHPSGIIGPEDYTAGYMTETIRAFLKGYFPCAVEGGYDFVDVRDVADGIVKCTEKGKRGETYILSNEYITVKRMFDILGRVSGKRKVRGTVPLKAVRWVSPLCEKVEKALGCPMLVTPYSAYTLGSNGNFSHEKAEKELGYSTCPIEETLTDIALWLG
;
A
#
# COMPACT_ATOMS: atom_id res chain seq x y z
N MET A 1 10.36 -19.78 -22.30
CA MET A 1 10.08 -18.36 -22.66
C MET A 1 10.78 -17.45 -21.67
N GLN A 2 11.25 -16.29 -22.13
CA GLN A 2 11.83 -15.27 -21.23
C GLN A 2 10.71 -14.66 -20.37
N LYS A 3 10.92 -14.59 -19.04
CA LYS A 3 9.96 -13.98 -18.12
C LYS A 3 10.19 -12.48 -18.03
N VAL A 4 9.11 -11.69 -18.01
CA VAL A 4 9.13 -10.23 -17.82
C VAL A 4 8.13 -9.83 -16.75
N TYR A 5 8.54 -8.87 -15.90
CA TYR A 5 7.70 -8.27 -14.88
C TYR A 5 7.30 -6.86 -15.31
N LEU A 6 6.02 -6.62 -15.44
CA LEU A 6 5.43 -5.32 -15.72
C LEU A 6 4.91 -4.74 -14.40
N ILE A 7 5.32 -3.55 -14.01
CA ILE A 7 4.93 -2.94 -12.73
C ILE A 7 4.28 -1.59 -12.98
N THR A 8 3.01 -1.46 -12.60
CA THR A 8 2.37 -0.14 -12.53
C THR A 8 2.63 0.49 -11.15
N GLY A 9 2.72 1.81 -11.09
CA GLY A 9 3.12 2.48 -9.85
C GLY A 9 4.58 2.19 -9.45
N ALA A 10 5.43 1.88 -10.43
CA ALA A 10 6.84 1.51 -10.25
C ALA A 10 7.72 2.64 -9.68
N THR A 11 7.21 3.85 -9.63
CA THR A 11 7.87 5.04 -9.07
C THR A 11 7.34 5.41 -7.67
N GLY A 12 6.26 4.76 -7.23
CA GLY A 12 5.71 4.90 -5.88
C GLY A 12 6.48 4.09 -4.85
N PHE A 13 6.22 4.31 -3.57
CA PHE A 13 6.93 3.71 -2.45
C PHE A 13 7.05 2.17 -2.56
N LEU A 14 5.93 1.45 -2.58
CA LEU A 14 5.93 0.00 -2.68
C LEU A 14 6.37 -0.52 -4.05
N GLY A 15 5.85 0.10 -5.14
CA GLY A 15 6.18 -0.39 -6.49
C GLY A 15 7.66 -0.25 -6.84
N ARG A 16 8.33 0.79 -6.32
CA ARG A 16 9.77 0.98 -6.46
C ARG A 16 10.55 -0.10 -5.70
N GLU A 17 10.14 -0.44 -4.48
CA GLU A 17 10.80 -1.51 -3.71
C GLU A 17 10.61 -2.88 -4.36
N VAL A 18 9.42 -3.20 -4.88
CA VAL A 18 9.18 -4.42 -5.67
C VAL A 18 10.10 -4.47 -6.90
N ALA A 19 10.21 -3.35 -7.63
CA ALA A 19 11.08 -3.26 -8.81
C ALA A 19 12.56 -3.46 -8.44
N LYS A 20 13.02 -2.86 -7.32
CA LYS A 20 14.37 -2.97 -6.77
C LYS A 20 14.71 -4.44 -6.44
N GLN A 21 13.82 -5.14 -5.73
CA GLN A 21 14.04 -6.54 -5.36
C GLN A 21 14.04 -7.48 -6.56
N LEU A 22 13.17 -7.26 -7.54
CA LEU A 22 13.18 -8.04 -8.78
C LEU A 22 14.44 -7.79 -9.62
N ALA A 23 14.88 -6.53 -9.72
CA ALA A 23 16.12 -6.17 -10.42
C ALA A 23 17.35 -6.79 -9.73
N ALA A 24 17.42 -6.76 -8.40
CA ALA A 24 18.47 -7.41 -7.63
C ALA A 24 18.53 -8.94 -7.87
N LYS A 25 17.39 -9.58 -8.15
CA LYS A 25 17.28 -10.98 -8.58
C LYS A 25 17.50 -11.16 -10.09
N GLN A 26 18.06 -10.16 -10.79
CA GLN A 26 18.35 -10.15 -12.23
C GLN A 26 17.11 -10.45 -13.11
N LYS A 27 15.91 -10.09 -12.64
CA LYS A 27 14.69 -10.24 -13.42
C LYS A 27 14.54 -9.07 -14.38
N LYS A 28 13.94 -9.31 -15.55
CA LYS A 28 13.61 -8.24 -16.49
C LYS A 28 12.38 -7.48 -15.99
N VAL A 29 12.58 -6.22 -15.63
CA VAL A 29 11.54 -5.36 -15.06
C VAL A 29 11.25 -4.20 -16.00
N VAL A 30 9.97 -3.93 -16.23
CA VAL A 30 9.47 -2.75 -16.94
C VAL A 30 8.48 -2.02 -16.04
N GLY A 31 8.80 -0.79 -15.68
CA GLY A 31 7.97 0.07 -14.86
C GLY A 31 7.09 1.00 -15.69
N LEU A 32 5.83 1.18 -15.31
CA LEU A 32 4.98 2.25 -15.81
C LEU A 32 5.14 3.47 -14.92
N ARG A 33 5.41 4.64 -15.52
CA ARG A 33 5.47 5.93 -14.81
C ARG A 33 4.57 6.96 -15.47
N LEU A 34 4.06 7.91 -14.68
CA LEU A 34 3.24 9.00 -15.18
C LEU A 34 4.07 9.99 -16.04
N PRO A 35 3.42 10.68 -16.99
CA PRO A 35 4.04 11.82 -17.67
C PRO A 35 4.50 12.89 -16.66
N GLY A 36 5.72 13.39 -16.82
CA GLY A 36 6.26 14.43 -15.93
C GLY A 36 6.68 13.98 -14.54
N ASP A 37 6.58 12.67 -14.23
CA ASP A 37 7.04 12.12 -12.96
C ASP A 37 8.56 12.35 -12.78
N LYS A 38 8.93 13.00 -11.65
CA LYS A 38 10.32 13.32 -11.27
C LYS A 38 10.88 12.34 -10.24
N ALA A 39 10.29 11.15 -10.13
CA ALA A 39 10.69 10.16 -9.14
C ALA A 39 12.14 9.69 -9.30
N HIS A 40 12.69 9.18 -8.21
CA HIS A 40 14.00 8.52 -8.20
C HIS A 40 13.92 7.17 -8.94
N LEU A 41 14.35 7.16 -10.20
CA LEU A 41 14.31 5.99 -11.06
C LEU A 41 15.45 5.01 -10.71
N LEU A 42 15.17 3.73 -10.86
CA LEU A 42 16.18 2.67 -10.73
C LEU A 42 16.84 2.45 -12.10
N PRO A 43 18.17 2.51 -12.23
CA PRO A 43 18.87 2.38 -13.52
C PRO A 43 18.68 1.02 -14.19
N GLU A 44 18.41 -0.05 -13.40
CA GLU A 44 18.20 -1.42 -13.88
C GLU A 44 16.78 -1.64 -14.42
N VAL A 45 15.88 -0.67 -14.25
CA VAL A 45 14.47 -0.78 -14.65
C VAL A 45 14.21 0.03 -15.90
N LYS A 46 13.64 -0.61 -16.92
CA LYS A 46 13.12 0.10 -18.09
C LYS A 46 11.81 0.79 -17.76
N TYR A 47 11.69 2.09 -18.00
CA TYR A 47 10.44 2.82 -17.75
C TYR A 47 9.70 3.17 -19.04
N ILE A 48 8.39 2.97 -19.04
CA ILE A 48 7.46 3.39 -20.09
C ILE A 48 6.53 4.46 -19.49
N ILE A 49 6.27 5.52 -20.26
CA ILE A 49 5.35 6.58 -19.85
C ILE A 49 3.91 6.16 -20.17
N GLY A 50 3.02 6.29 -19.20
CA GLY A 50 1.59 6.02 -19.36
C GLY A 50 0.81 6.32 -18.09
N ASP A 51 -0.50 6.39 -18.23
CA ASP A 51 -1.45 6.70 -17.17
C ASP A 51 -2.56 5.64 -17.16
N ILE A 52 -2.74 4.93 -16.05
CA ILE A 52 -3.72 3.86 -15.94
C ILE A 52 -5.17 4.34 -16.13
N THR A 53 -5.43 5.64 -15.90
CA THR A 53 -6.74 6.25 -16.16
C THR A 53 -6.97 6.57 -17.64
N LYS A 54 -5.93 6.45 -18.49
CA LYS A 54 -5.94 6.74 -19.91
C LYS A 54 -5.52 5.50 -20.72
N PRO A 55 -6.42 4.56 -21.01
CA PRO A 55 -6.09 3.28 -21.62
C PRO A 55 -5.33 3.41 -22.93
N ASN A 56 -5.56 4.48 -23.70
CA ASN A 56 -4.86 4.75 -24.96
C ASN A 56 -3.35 5.09 -24.78
N SER A 57 -2.90 5.36 -23.54
CA SER A 57 -1.49 5.60 -23.22
C SER A 57 -0.72 4.32 -22.88
N LEU A 58 -1.40 3.19 -22.74
CA LEU A 58 -0.84 1.95 -22.19
C LEU A 58 -0.31 0.92 -23.21
N PRO A 59 -0.68 0.92 -24.51
CA PRO A 59 -0.26 -0.11 -25.45
C PRO A 59 1.24 -0.38 -25.45
N LYS A 60 2.08 0.65 -25.50
CA LYS A 60 3.57 0.52 -25.45
C LYS A 60 4.09 -0.21 -24.21
N PHE A 61 3.38 -0.12 -23.09
CA PHE A 61 3.72 -0.83 -21.86
C PHE A 61 3.35 -2.33 -21.97
N PHE A 62 2.16 -2.63 -22.50
CA PHE A 62 1.70 -4.01 -22.67
C PHE A 62 2.44 -4.76 -23.80
N GLU A 63 2.88 -4.07 -24.86
CA GLU A 63 3.71 -4.62 -25.94
C GLU A 63 5.04 -5.21 -25.41
N GLN A 64 5.51 -4.78 -24.24
CA GLN A 64 6.70 -5.37 -23.61
C GLN A 64 6.49 -6.83 -23.19
N ALA A 65 5.24 -7.29 -23.12
CA ALA A 65 4.84 -8.67 -22.82
C ALA A 65 4.91 -9.62 -24.02
N GLU A 66 4.90 -9.10 -25.26
CA GLU A 66 4.78 -9.90 -26.47
C GLU A 66 5.88 -10.98 -26.57
N GLY A 67 5.48 -12.21 -26.83
CA GLY A 67 6.37 -13.36 -26.93
C GLY A 67 7.04 -13.79 -25.61
N LYS A 68 6.57 -13.33 -24.46
CA LYS A 68 7.15 -13.60 -23.14
C LYS A 68 6.14 -14.14 -22.15
N GLU A 69 6.62 -14.79 -21.08
CA GLU A 69 5.83 -15.08 -19.90
C GLU A 69 5.73 -13.79 -19.06
N ALA A 70 4.66 -13.03 -19.24
CA ALA A 70 4.51 -11.74 -18.59
C ALA A 70 3.75 -11.86 -17.26
N VAL A 71 4.31 -11.28 -16.20
CA VAL A 71 3.66 -11.09 -14.91
C VAL A 71 3.45 -9.60 -14.69
N LEU A 72 2.21 -9.17 -14.55
CA LEU A 72 1.90 -7.78 -14.23
C LEU A 72 1.63 -7.65 -12.73
N ILE A 73 2.36 -6.72 -12.08
CA ILE A 73 2.19 -6.34 -10.67
C ILE A 73 1.57 -4.95 -10.66
N HIS A 74 0.30 -4.88 -10.23
CA HIS A 74 -0.45 -3.63 -10.22
C HIS A 74 -0.37 -2.96 -8.85
N CYS A 75 0.64 -2.08 -8.66
CA CYS A 75 0.85 -1.30 -7.44
C CYS A 75 0.26 0.12 -7.55
N ALA A 76 -0.08 0.59 -8.76
CA ALA A 76 -0.62 1.93 -8.93
C ALA A 76 -1.94 2.08 -8.17
N GLY A 77 -2.05 3.17 -7.41
CA GLY A 77 -3.24 3.51 -6.64
C GLY A 77 -2.99 4.76 -5.81
N LEU A 78 -4.04 5.46 -5.46
CA LEU A 78 -3.99 6.60 -4.56
C LEU A 78 -4.42 6.17 -3.17
N VAL A 79 -3.57 6.46 -2.18
CA VAL A 79 -3.91 6.43 -0.77
C VAL A 79 -4.14 7.89 -0.37
N SER A 80 -5.38 8.26 -0.11
CA SER A 80 -5.69 9.61 0.32
C SER A 80 -6.55 9.58 1.58
N VAL A 81 -6.17 10.43 2.50
CA VAL A 81 -6.94 10.76 3.70
C VAL A 81 -7.80 12.02 3.46
N ALA A 82 -7.71 12.61 2.26
CA ALA A 82 -8.37 13.87 1.87
C ALA A 82 -9.59 13.65 0.97
N SER A 83 -10.40 14.69 0.82
CA SER A 83 -11.70 14.74 0.15
C SER A 83 -11.65 14.74 -1.40
N GLU A 84 -10.77 13.98 -2.04
CA GLU A 84 -10.70 13.87 -3.51
C GLU A 84 -11.36 12.56 -4.00
N GLU A 85 -12.64 12.35 -3.65
CA GLU A 85 -13.33 11.08 -3.87
C GLU A 85 -13.34 10.65 -5.33
N ASP A 86 -13.65 11.56 -6.25
CA ASP A 86 -13.71 11.25 -7.70
C ASP A 86 -12.34 10.83 -8.24
N ARG A 87 -11.28 11.49 -7.80
CA ARG A 87 -9.91 11.15 -8.23
C ARG A 87 -9.47 9.79 -7.70
N ILE A 88 -9.78 9.51 -6.43
CA ILE A 88 -9.49 8.19 -5.82
C ILE A 88 -10.24 7.11 -6.58
N TRP A 89 -11.51 7.33 -6.89
CA TRP A 89 -12.33 6.36 -7.62
C TRP A 89 -11.79 6.13 -9.03
N ASN A 90 -11.56 7.19 -9.78
CA ASN A 90 -11.03 7.12 -11.14
C ASN A 90 -9.68 6.35 -11.20
N VAL A 91 -8.75 6.63 -10.28
CA VAL A 91 -7.46 5.92 -10.27
C VAL A 91 -7.59 4.48 -9.76
N ASN A 92 -8.23 4.29 -8.61
CA ASN A 92 -8.23 2.98 -7.95
C ASN A 92 -9.21 1.99 -8.58
N VAL A 93 -10.34 2.46 -9.11
CA VAL A 93 -11.37 1.60 -9.69
C VAL A 93 -11.24 1.56 -11.20
N ASP A 94 -11.40 2.70 -11.88
CA ASP A 94 -11.42 2.72 -13.34
C ASP A 94 -10.03 2.44 -13.92
N GLY A 95 -8.97 2.96 -13.27
CA GLY A 95 -7.60 2.61 -13.61
C GLY A 95 -7.32 1.11 -13.47
N THR A 96 -7.81 0.47 -12.38
CA THR A 96 -7.67 -0.98 -12.20
C THR A 96 -8.47 -1.77 -13.25
N ARG A 97 -9.68 -1.33 -13.58
CA ARG A 97 -10.47 -1.95 -14.66
C ARG A 97 -9.73 -1.90 -16.00
N ASN A 98 -9.18 -0.74 -16.37
CA ASN A 98 -8.37 -0.60 -17.58
C ASN A 98 -7.18 -1.57 -17.61
N ILE A 99 -6.47 -1.73 -16.47
CA ILE A 99 -5.34 -2.67 -16.37
C ILE A 99 -5.80 -4.12 -16.52
N VAL A 100 -6.90 -4.52 -15.87
CA VAL A 100 -7.45 -5.88 -15.96
C VAL A 100 -7.88 -6.20 -17.40
N ASP A 101 -8.62 -5.30 -18.05
CA ASP A 101 -9.12 -5.49 -19.41
C ASP A 101 -7.96 -5.60 -20.42
N LEU A 102 -6.91 -4.80 -20.22
CA LEU A 102 -5.71 -4.89 -21.03
C LEU A 102 -4.90 -6.17 -20.72
N CYS A 103 -4.89 -6.67 -19.49
CA CYS A 103 -4.30 -7.97 -19.18
C CYS A 103 -4.98 -9.11 -19.95
N GLU A 104 -6.31 -9.09 -20.03
CA GLU A 104 -7.07 -10.07 -20.83
C GLU A 104 -6.76 -9.91 -22.32
N LYS A 105 -6.81 -8.67 -22.86
CA LYS A 105 -6.52 -8.36 -24.26
C LYS A 105 -5.14 -8.79 -24.71
N TYR A 106 -4.10 -8.48 -23.92
CA TYR A 106 -2.70 -8.80 -24.23
C TYR A 106 -2.26 -10.17 -23.70
N ARG A 107 -3.18 -10.97 -23.17
CA ARG A 107 -2.94 -12.33 -22.67
C ARG A 107 -1.80 -12.38 -21.66
N ILE A 108 -1.81 -11.46 -20.69
CA ILE A 108 -0.86 -11.46 -19.59
C ILE A 108 -0.97 -12.77 -18.80
N HIS A 109 0.14 -13.41 -18.56
CA HIS A 109 0.16 -14.75 -17.93
C HIS A 109 -0.36 -14.73 -16.49
N LYS A 110 0.08 -13.74 -15.69
CA LYS A 110 -0.37 -13.53 -14.30
C LYS A 110 -0.58 -12.05 -14.01
N LEU A 111 -1.64 -11.74 -13.27
CA LEU A 111 -1.89 -10.43 -12.69
C LEU A 111 -1.86 -10.54 -11.17
N LEU A 112 -0.94 -9.83 -10.52
CA LEU A 112 -0.95 -9.62 -9.08
C LEU A 112 -1.43 -8.20 -8.80
N TYR A 113 -2.54 -8.07 -8.09
CA TYR A 113 -3.12 -6.79 -7.69
C TYR A 113 -2.81 -6.48 -6.23
N VAL A 114 -2.26 -5.30 -5.99
CA VAL A 114 -2.02 -4.78 -4.65
C VAL A 114 -3.25 -4.00 -4.18
N SER A 115 -4.06 -4.66 -3.37
CA SER A 115 -5.22 -4.09 -2.70
C SER A 115 -4.82 -3.43 -1.36
N SER A 116 -5.59 -3.66 -0.32
CA SER A 116 -5.32 -3.22 1.06
C SER A 116 -6.20 -4.03 2.02
N VAL A 117 -5.80 -4.16 3.27
CA VAL A 117 -6.68 -4.70 4.33
C VAL A 117 -7.96 -3.86 4.51
N HIS A 118 -7.95 -2.58 4.11
CA HIS A 118 -9.15 -1.72 4.09
C HIS A 118 -10.22 -2.16 3.08
N ALA A 119 -9.91 -3.04 2.13
CA ALA A 119 -10.88 -3.65 1.23
C ALA A 119 -11.66 -4.81 1.88
N ILE A 120 -11.21 -5.28 3.03
CA ILE A 120 -11.82 -6.38 3.80
C ILE A 120 -12.78 -5.79 4.83
N ALA A 121 -13.97 -6.37 4.97
CA ALA A 121 -14.94 -5.92 5.97
C ALA A 121 -14.36 -6.05 7.38
N GLU A 122 -14.47 -4.97 8.15
CA GLU A 122 -14.02 -4.94 9.54
C GLU A 122 -14.84 -5.93 10.39
N LYS A 123 -14.17 -6.62 11.29
CA LYS A 123 -14.79 -7.45 12.32
C LYS A 123 -14.83 -6.72 13.66
N GLU A 124 -15.57 -7.23 14.62
CA GLU A 124 -15.60 -6.72 15.98
C GLU A 124 -14.20 -6.73 16.61
N LYS A 125 -13.94 -5.80 17.52
CA LYS A 125 -12.65 -5.73 18.23
C LYS A 125 -12.31 -7.06 18.90
N GLY A 126 -11.07 -7.50 18.73
CA GLY A 126 -10.56 -8.77 19.24
C GLY A 126 -10.77 -9.97 18.32
N GLN A 127 -11.61 -9.85 17.29
CA GLN A 127 -11.73 -10.89 16.28
C GLN A 127 -10.63 -10.73 15.21
N THR A 128 -10.00 -11.83 14.83
CA THR A 128 -8.98 -11.84 13.79
C THR A 128 -9.58 -11.67 12.40
N ILE A 129 -9.07 -10.72 11.63
CA ILE A 129 -9.44 -10.49 10.23
C ILE A 129 -8.54 -11.36 9.35
N CYS A 130 -9.16 -12.24 8.58
CA CYS A 130 -8.51 -13.12 7.61
C CYS A 130 -8.91 -12.74 6.19
N GLU A 131 -8.29 -13.38 5.22
CA GLU A 131 -8.58 -13.21 3.80
C GLU A 131 -10.03 -13.50 3.45
N THR A 132 -10.51 -12.83 2.40
CA THR A 132 -11.82 -13.02 1.81
C THR A 132 -11.72 -13.03 0.29
N LYS A 133 -12.67 -13.69 -0.37
CA LYS A 133 -12.90 -13.57 -1.82
C LYS A 133 -14.15 -12.75 -2.14
N GLN A 134 -14.86 -12.30 -1.10
CA GLN A 134 -16.08 -11.50 -1.23
C GLN A 134 -15.79 -10.05 -0.86
N PHE A 135 -15.67 -9.21 -1.86
CA PHE A 135 -15.43 -7.79 -1.70
C PHE A 135 -16.69 -6.98 -1.98
N SER A 136 -16.99 -5.99 -1.16
CA SER A 136 -18.12 -5.09 -1.37
C SER A 136 -17.83 -3.71 -0.79
N ALA A 137 -17.95 -2.68 -1.60
CA ALA A 137 -17.80 -1.29 -1.18
C ALA A 137 -18.80 -0.88 -0.08
N SER A 138 -19.96 -1.53 0.00
CA SER A 138 -20.98 -1.26 1.03
C SER A 138 -20.61 -1.78 2.42
N ARG A 139 -19.65 -2.72 2.52
CA ARG A 139 -19.24 -3.35 3.79
C ARG A 139 -18.00 -2.72 4.42
N VAL A 140 -17.39 -1.74 3.76
CA VAL A 140 -16.17 -1.08 4.22
C VAL A 140 -16.35 0.42 4.37
N LYS A 141 -15.51 1.06 5.18
CA LYS A 141 -15.60 2.50 5.48
C LYS A 141 -14.55 3.30 4.72
N GLY A 142 -14.89 4.55 4.46
CA GLY A 142 -14.04 5.50 3.76
C GLY A 142 -13.93 5.25 2.26
N ILE A 143 -13.69 6.31 1.49
CA ILE A 143 -13.64 6.23 0.02
C ILE A 143 -12.48 5.33 -0.45
N TYR A 144 -11.33 5.37 0.24
CA TYR A 144 -10.19 4.50 -0.05
C TYR A 144 -10.54 3.02 0.10
N GLY A 145 -11.11 2.61 1.24
CA GLY A 145 -11.53 1.22 1.46
C GLY A 145 -12.56 0.77 0.42
N LYS A 146 -13.56 1.61 0.15
CA LYS A 146 -14.60 1.35 -0.87
C LYS A 146 -14.00 1.16 -2.26
N SER A 147 -13.09 2.04 -2.67
CA SER A 147 -12.44 1.94 -3.98
C SER A 147 -11.58 0.67 -4.10
N LYS A 148 -10.84 0.30 -3.05
CA LYS A 148 -10.04 -0.93 -3.03
C LYS A 148 -10.92 -2.19 -3.01
N ALA A 149 -12.06 -2.18 -2.32
CA ALA A 149 -13.01 -3.29 -2.34
C ALA A 149 -13.64 -3.48 -3.73
N GLU A 150 -14.08 -2.39 -4.38
CA GLU A 150 -14.65 -2.45 -5.74
C GLU A 150 -13.63 -2.97 -6.76
N ALA A 151 -12.41 -2.44 -6.72
CA ALA A 151 -11.33 -2.91 -7.58
C ALA A 151 -10.98 -4.39 -7.33
N SER A 152 -10.92 -4.82 -6.05
CA SER A 152 -10.68 -6.23 -5.71
C SER A 152 -11.78 -7.15 -6.23
N ALA A 153 -13.04 -6.72 -6.15
CA ALA A 153 -14.17 -7.46 -6.72
C ALA A 153 -14.03 -7.63 -8.25
N TYR A 154 -13.58 -6.59 -8.95
CA TYR A 154 -13.36 -6.66 -10.40
C TYR A 154 -12.21 -7.62 -10.76
N VAL A 155 -11.09 -7.55 -10.04
CA VAL A 155 -9.96 -8.48 -10.22
C VAL A 155 -10.36 -9.93 -9.93
N GLN A 156 -11.17 -10.15 -8.88
CA GLN A 156 -11.67 -11.49 -8.54
C GLN A 156 -12.55 -12.07 -9.66
N LYS A 157 -13.45 -11.26 -10.23
CA LYS A 157 -14.26 -11.66 -11.40
C LYS A 157 -13.41 -11.99 -12.63
N ALA A 158 -12.29 -11.30 -12.84
CA ALA A 158 -11.37 -11.64 -13.93
C ALA A 158 -10.74 -13.03 -13.77
N SER A 159 -10.50 -13.46 -12.51
CA SER A 159 -10.08 -14.85 -12.23
C SER A 159 -11.12 -15.88 -12.68
N GLU A 160 -12.39 -15.58 -12.45
CA GLU A 160 -13.50 -16.45 -12.87
C GLU A 160 -13.60 -16.55 -14.39
N ARG A 161 -13.28 -15.44 -15.13
CA ARG A 161 -13.23 -15.40 -16.60
C ARG A 161 -12.01 -16.08 -17.20
N GLY A 162 -11.01 -16.44 -16.40
CA GLY A 162 -9.85 -17.20 -16.88
C GLY A 162 -8.49 -16.56 -16.67
N LEU A 163 -8.40 -15.27 -16.32
CA LEU A 163 -7.13 -14.62 -16.02
C LEU A 163 -6.52 -15.20 -14.71
N HIS A 164 -5.23 -15.49 -14.69
CA HIS A 164 -4.57 -15.90 -13.45
C HIS A 164 -4.34 -14.68 -12.56
N THR A 165 -5.30 -14.37 -11.70
CA THR A 165 -5.19 -13.25 -10.77
C THR A 165 -4.81 -13.71 -9.37
N MET A 166 -4.07 -12.87 -8.65
CA MET A 166 -3.80 -12.96 -7.23
C MET A 166 -3.98 -11.58 -6.62
N ILE A 167 -4.47 -11.51 -5.39
CA ILE A 167 -4.65 -10.24 -4.68
C ILE A 167 -3.85 -10.27 -3.39
N VAL A 168 -3.06 -9.24 -3.12
CA VAL A 168 -2.42 -9.04 -1.83
C VAL A 168 -3.05 -7.86 -1.10
N HIS A 169 -3.19 -8.00 0.21
CA HIS A 169 -3.78 -7.00 1.10
C HIS A 169 -2.75 -6.56 2.15
N PRO A 170 -1.88 -5.60 1.82
CA PRO A 170 -0.98 -5.04 2.83
C PRO A 170 -1.76 -4.30 3.93
N SER A 171 -1.24 -4.33 5.15
CA SER A 171 -1.64 -3.45 6.24
C SER A 171 -1.01 -2.06 6.08
N GLY A 172 -0.73 -1.33 7.15
CA GLY A 172 -0.10 -0.01 7.08
C GLY A 172 1.38 -0.12 6.68
N ILE A 173 1.69 0.18 5.43
CA ILE A 173 3.07 0.09 4.93
C ILE A 173 3.90 1.25 5.46
N ILE A 174 5.03 0.94 6.10
CA ILE A 174 6.06 1.90 6.52
C ILE A 174 7.44 1.38 6.10
N GLY A 175 8.44 2.25 6.08
CA GLY A 175 9.81 1.85 5.74
C GLY A 175 10.67 3.03 5.32
N PRO A 176 11.98 2.82 5.17
CA PRO A 176 12.88 3.81 4.60
C PRO A 176 12.67 3.98 3.09
N GLU A 177 13.31 5.00 2.51
CA GLU A 177 13.27 5.30 1.07
C GLU A 177 11.87 5.65 0.50
N ASP A 178 10.94 6.15 1.33
CA ASP A 178 9.69 6.72 0.85
C ASP A 178 9.89 8.15 0.30
N TYR A 179 10.35 8.22 -0.94
CA TYR A 179 10.55 9.49 -1.65
C TYR A 179 9.24 10.16 -2.08
N THR A 180 8.10 9.47 -1.89
CA THR A 180 6.78 10.02 -2.21
C THR A 180 6.21 10.86 -1.05
N ALA A 181 6.91 10.85 0.10
CA ALA A 181 6.51 11.54 1.31
C ALA A 181 5.05 11.20 1.74
N GLY A 182 4.77 9.91 1.81
CA GLY A 182 3.46 9.40 2.22
C GLY A 182 3.09 9.81 3.65
N TYR A 183 1.81 9.64 3.98
CA TYR A 183 1.21 10.05 5.26
C TYR A 183 2.02 9.61 6.49
N MET A 184 2.44 8.35 6.56
CA MET A 184 3.20 7.84 7.71
C MET A 184 4.61 8.39 7.77
N THR A 185 5.27 8.56 6.62
CA THR A 185 6.60 9.19 6.54
C THR A 185 6.55 10.64 7.03
N GLU A 186 5.53 11.41 6.64
CA GLU A 186 5.35 12.78 7.14
C GLU A 186 5.00 12.82 8.63
N THR A 187 4.20 11.87 9.11
CA THR A 187 3.87 11.75 10.55
C THR A 187 5.14 11.47 11.37
N ILE A 188 5.97 10.52 10.93
CA ILE A 188 7.23 10.21 11.60
C ILE A 188 8.21 11.40 11.54
N ARG A 189 8.33 12.04 10.37
CA ARG A 189 9.14 13.25 10.19
C ARG A 189 8.72 14.38 11.12
N ALA A 190 7.41 14.63 11.24
CA ALA A 190 6.86 15.64 12.14
C ALA A 190 7.14 15.30 13.61
N PHE A 191 7.05 14.02 14.01
CA PHE A 191 7.45 13.58 15.34
C PHE A 191 8.94 13.81 15.59
N LEU A 192 9.81 13.42 14.67
CA LEU A 192 11.26 13.63 14.77
C LEU A 192 11.64 15.11 14.83
N LYS A 193 10.84 16.01 14.24
CA LYS A 193 10.99 17.47 14.37
C LYS A 193 10.42 18.03 15.67
N GLY A 194 9.76 17.20 16.50
CA GLY A 194 9.24 17.60 17.81
C GLY A 194 7.84 18.24 17.79
N TYR A 195 7.09 18.12 16.69
CA TYR A 195 5.74 18.68 16.58
C TYR A 195 4.68 17.92 17.39
N PHE A 196 4.97 16.68 17.80
CA PHE A 196 4.06 15.87 18.61
C PHE A 196 4.57 15.73 20.06
N PRO A 197 4.08 16.55 21.01
CA PRO A 197 4.45 16.42 22.42
C PRO A 197 3.79 15.24 23.12
N CYS A 198 2.67 14.74 22.57
CA CYS A 198 1.90 13.61 23.08
C CYS A 198 1.59 12.64 21.94
N ALA A 199 1.37 11.38 22.28
CA ALA A 199 0.82 10.39 21.36
C ALA A 199 -0.72 10.45 21.37
N VAL A 200 -1.36 9.71 20.45
CA VAL A 200 -2.81 9.49 20.43
C VAL A 200 -3.07 8.06 20.92
N GLU A 201 -4.15 7.87 21.67
CA GLU A 201 -4.64 6.52 22.01
C GLU A 201 -5.01 5.74 20.75
N GLY A 202 -4.72 4.45 20.76
CA GLY A 202 -4.96 3.56 19.65
C GLY A 202 -3.66 3.20 18.93
N GLY A 203 -3.82 2.48 17.84
CA GLY A 203 -2.72 1.97 17.05
C GLY A 203 -3.25 1.30 15.79
N TYR A 204 -2.35 0.72 15.04
CA TYR A 204 -2.68 0.00 13.85
C TYR A 204 -1.64 -1.09 13.58
N ASP A 205 -1.95 -2.01 12.68
CA ASP A 205 -0.96 -2.95 12.17
C ASP A 205 -0.08 -2.27 11.13
N PHE A 206 1.23 -2.33 11.33
CA PHE A 206 2.20 -1.78 10.39
C PHE A 206 3.19 -2.85 9.95
N VAL A 207 3.58 -2.79 8.68
CA VAL A 207 4.48 -3.73 8.04
C VAL A 207 5.55 -2.99 7.24
N ASP A 208 6.76 -3.56 7.19
CA ASP A 208 7.86 -3.02 6.40
C ASP A 208 7.58 -3.13 4.90
N VAL A 209 7.86 -2.07 4.15
CA VAL A 209 7.74 -2.05 2.69
C VAL A 209 8.56 -3.14 2.02
N ARG A 210 9.71 -3.49 2.60
CA ARG A 210 10.62 -4.53 2.10
C ARG A 210 10.01 -5.92 2.24
N ASP A 211 9.34 -6.18 3.36
CA ASP A 211 8.64 -7.46 3.61
C ASP A 211 7.42 -7.60 2.71
N VAL A 212 6.65 -6.52 2.54
CA VAL A 212 5.52 -6.51 1.58
C VAL A 212 6.02 -6.77 0.16
N ALA A 213 7.12 -6.13 -0.25
CA ALA A 213 7.70 -6.34 -1.58
C ALA A 213 8.18 -7.79 -1.77
N ASP A 214 8.85 -8.38 -0.78
CA ASP A 214 9.25 -9.79 -0.82
C ASP A 214 8.04 -10.73 -0.87
N GLY A 215 7.01 -10.44 -0.08
CA GLY A 215 5.73 -11.16 -0.13
C GLY A 215 5.06 -11.10 -1.51
N ILE A 216 5.08 -9.92 -2.17
CA ILE A 216 4.61 -9.74 -3.54
C ILE A 216 5.42 -10.59 -4.52
N VAL A 217 6.74 -10.54 -4.45
CA VAL A 217 7.63 -11.33 -5.31
C VAL A 217 7.36 -12.83 -5.12
N LYS A 218 7.30 -13.31 -3.88
CA LYS A 218 6.95 -14.70 -3.55
C LYS A 218 5.55 -15.07 -4.05
N CYS A 219 4.58 -14.17 -3.96
CA CYS A 219 3.24 -14.40 -4.48
C CYS A 219 3.20 -14.55 -6.01
N THR A 220 4.04 -13.84 -6.77
CA THR A 220 4.15 -14.05 -8.22
C THR A 220 4.65 -15.45 -8.59
N GLU A 221 5.40 -16.09 -7.72
CA GLU A 221 6.00 -17.41 -7.93
C GLU A 221 5.08 -18.54 -7.43
N LYS A 222 4.57 -18.43 -6.19
CA LYS A 222 3.86 -19.49 -5.46
C LYS A 222 2.35 -19.26 -5.35
N GLY A 223 1.89 -18.03 -5.57
CA GLY A 223 0.47 -17.65 -5.39
C GLY A 223 -0.45 -18.45 -6.32
N LYS A 224 -1.56 -18.91 -5.78
CA LYS A 224 -2.57 -19.68 -6.50
C LYS A 224 -3.57 -18.75 -7.18
N ARG A 225 -4.08 -19.16 -8.34
CA ARG A 225 -5.09 -18.40 -9.09
C ARG A 225 -6.34 -18.17 -8.26
N GLY A 226 -6.81 -16.92 -8.26
CA GLY A 226 -8.00 -16.49 -7.55
C GLY A 226 -7.84 -16.42 -6.03
N GLU A 227 -6.62 -16.60 -5.51
CA GLU A 227 -6.36 -16.52 -4.08
C GLU A 227 -5.98 -15.11 -3.65
N THR A 228 -6.24 -14.84 -2.37
CA THR A 228 -5.92 -13.56 -1.73
C THR A 228 -5.04 -13.80 -0.52
N TYR A 229 -4.14 -12.85 -0.21
CA TYR A 229 -3.16 -12.98 0.86
C TYR A 229 -3.06 -11.66 1.62
N ILE A 230 -3.17 -11.70 2.94
CA ILE A 230 -2.87 -10.57 3.81
C ILE A 230 -1.36 -10.52 4.04
N LEU A 231 -0.77 -9.32 3.85
CA LEU A 231 0.62 -9.04 4.14
C LEU A 231 0.67 -8.01 5.27
N SER A 232 0.55 -8.49 6.50
CA SER A 232 0.59 -7.70 7.74
C SER A 232 1.81 -8.09 8.57
N ASN A 233 2.05 -7.40 9.68
CA ASN A 233 3.09 -7.75 10.63
C ASN A 233 2.52 -7.72 12.06
N GLU A 234 2.64 -6.59 12.78
CA GLU A 234 2.14 -6.51 14.13
C GLU A 234 1.34 -5.21 14.40
N TYR A 235 0.38 -5.32 15.31
CA TYR A 235 -0.32 -4.15 15.84
C TYR A 235 0.60 -3.38 16.80
N ILE A 236 0.82 -2.10 16.50
CA ILE A 236 1.61 -1.21 17.37
C ILE A 236 0.81 0.04 17.73
N THR A 237 0.85 0.45 19.01
CA THR A 237 0.25 1.72 19.44
C THR A 237 1.08 2.91 18.98
N VAL A 238 0.42 4.05 18.71
CA VAL A 238 1.12 5.31 18.39
C VAL A 238 2.15 5.67 19.45
N LYS A 239 1.81 5.44 20.73
CA LYS A 239 2.75 5.68 21.84
C LYS A 239 4.00 4.81 21.73
N ARG A 240 3.85 3.49 21.50
CA ARG A 240 4.98 2.56 21.36
C ARG A 240 5.85 2.95 20.15
N MET A 241 5.22 3.31 19.03
CA MET A 241 5.94 3.80 17.83
C MET A 241 6.80 5.03 18.18
N PHE A 242 6.21 6.03 18.81
CA PHE A 242 6.93 7.26 19.19
C PHE A 242 7.99 7.02 20.26
N ASP A 243 7.78 6.09 21.20
CA ASP A 243 8.78 5.71 22.21
C ASP A 243 10.01 5.05 21.55
N ILE A 244 9.81 4.20 20.53
CA ILE A 244 10.91 3.60 19.74
C ILE A 244 11.66 4.68 18.97
N LEU A 245 10.96 5.50 18.19
CA LEU A 245 11.54 6.59 17.40
C LEU A 245 12.30 7.59 18.28
N GLY A 246 11.75 7.93 19.45
CA GLY A 246 12.40 8.84 20.42
C GLY A 246 13.69 8.26 21.00
N ARG A 247 13.72 6.95 21.25
CA ARG A 247 14.90 6.23 21.75
C ARG A 247 16.01 6.21 20.70
N VAL A 248 15.67 5.84 19.46
CA VAL A 248 16.64 5.73 18.36
C VAL A 248 17.21 7.10 17.96
N SER A 249 16.38 8.13 17.91
CA SER A 249 16.81 9.49 17.53
C SER A 249 17.45 10.30 18.67
N GLY A 250 17.55 9.75 19.88
CA GLY A 250 18.03 10.48 21.05
C GLY A 250 17.11 11.62 21.49
N LYS A 251 15.88 11.67 21.00
CA LYS A 251 14.90 12.74 21.28
C LYS A 251 14.03 12.42 22.49
N ARG A 252 13.27 13.43 22.96
CA ARG A 252 12.43 13.29 24.16
C ARG A 252 11.35 12.24 23.97
N LYS A 253 11.10 11.46 25.03
CA LYS A 253 9.92 10.60 25.16
C LYS A 253 8.64 11.47 25.11
N VAL A 254 7.58 10.94 24.49
CA VAL A 254 6.25 11.56 24.56
C VAL A 254 5.77 11.67 26.01
N ARG A 255 5.14 12.80 26.35
CA ARG A 255 4.72 13.09 27.74
C ARG A 255 3.47 12.33 28.16
N GLY A 256 2.69 11.78 27.23
CA GLY A 256 1.46 11.07 27.51
C GLY A 256 0.66 10.76 26.24
N THR A 257 -0.58 10.34 26.42
CA THR A 257 -1.52 10.05 25.32
C THR A 257 -2.76 10.91 25.40
N VAL A 258 -3.22 11.39 24.25
CA VAL A 258 -4.49 12.10 24.11
C VAL A 258 -5.58 11.07 23.80
N PRO A 259 -6.72 11.09 24.51
CA PRO A 259 -7.83 10.18 24.24
C PRO A 259 -8.31 10.28 22.80
N LEU A 260 -8.53 9.13 22.15
CA LEU A 260 -8.98 9.07 20.75
C LEU A 260 -10.31 9.82 20.53
N LYS A 261 -11.19 9.85 21.55
CA LYS A 261 -12.45 10.60 21.50
C LYS A 261 -12.21 12.12 21.30
N ALA A 262 -11.20 12.68 21.98
CA ALA A 262 -10.84 14.09 21.83
C ALA A 262 -10.29 14.37 20.43
N VAL A 263 -9.42 13.50 19.93
CA VAL A 263 -8.87 13.60 18.56
C VAL A 263 -9.98 13.55 17.51
N ARG A 264 -10.94 12.65 17.64
CA ARG A 264 -12.10 12.55 16.73
C ARG A 264 -12.93 13.83 16.70
N TRP A 265 -13.07 14.51 17.85
CA TRP A 265 -13.82 15.74 17.94
C TRP A 265 -13.13 16.92 17.25
N VAL A 266 -11.80 17.01 17.38
CA VAL A 266 -11.03 18.14 16.80
C VAL A 266 -10.57 17.88 15.36
N SER A 267 -10.48 16.63 14.91
CA SER A 267 -9.92 16.27 13.60
C SER A 267 -10.58 16.96 12.40
N PRO A 268 -11.92 17.25 12.34
CA PRO A 268 -12.49 17.99 11.22
C PRO A 268 -11.99 19.45 11.13
N LEU A 269 -11.67 20.03 12.27
CA LEU A 269 -11.11 21.40 12.31
C LEU A 269 -9.62 21.35 11.91
N CYS A 270 -8.86 20.40 12.42
CA CYS A 270 -7.45 20.20 12.05
C CYS A 270 -7.31 20.03 10.54
N GLU A 271 -8.11 19.14 9.92
CA GLU A 271 -8.10 18.91 8.47
C GLU A 271 -8.34 20.20 7.66
N LYS A 272 -9.30 21.02 8.08
CA LYS A 272 -9.58 22.33 7.42
C LYS A 272 -8.40 23.29 7.53
N VAL A 273 -7.79 23.37 8.71
CA VAL A 273 -6.65 24.25 8.97
C VAL A 273 -5.42 23.77 8.20
N GLU A 274 -5.10 22.48 8.25
CA GLU A 274 -3.97 21.88 7.52
C GLU A 274 -4.12 22.10 6.00
N LYS A 275 -5.35 21.92 5.47
CA LYS A 275 -5.67 22.18 4.06
C LYS A 275 -5.51 23.67 3.70
N ALA A 276 -5.96 24.59 4.55
CA ALA A 276 -5.85 26.04 4.32
C ALA A 276 -4.39 26.51 4.35
N LEU A 277 -3.55 25.90 5.18
CA LEU A 277 -2.14 26.24 5.32
C LEU A 277 -1.23 25.49 4.31
N GLY A 278 -1.78 24.57 3.52
CA GLY A 278 -0.99 23.72 2.63
C GLY A 278 -0.03 22.76 3.35
N CYS A 279 -0.31 22.45 4.62
CA CYS A 279 0.48 21.53 5.41
C CYS A 279 0.07 20.08 5.15
N PRO A 280 0.95 19.09 5.42
CA PRO A 280 0.56 17.68 5.39
C PRO A 280 -0.59 17.41 6.34
N MET A 281 -1.64 16.73 5.87
CA MET A 281 -2.83 16.41 6.67
C MET A 281 -2.54 15.24 7.61
N LEU A 282 -2.07 15.53 8.82
CA LEU A 282 -1.65 14.51 9.80
C LEU A 282 -2.76 14.07 10.74
N VAL A 283 -3.78 14.92 10.96
CA VAL A 283 -4.89 14.64 11.87
C VAL A 283 -6.22 14.78 11.13
N THR A 284 -6.71 13.69 10.56
CA THR A 284 -7.97 13.65 9.81
C THR A 284 -9.00 12.76 10.51
N PRO A 285 -10.31 12.93 10.22
CA PRO A 285 -11.34 12.02 10.71
C PRO A 285 -11.07 10.55 10.32
N TYR A 286 -10.51 10.32 9.13
CA TYR A 286 -10.19 8.97 8.66
C TYR A 286 -8.99 8.37 9.42
N SER A 287 -7.93 9.14 9.68
CA SER A 287 -6.81 8.67 10.50
C SER A 287 -7.25 8.36 11.94
N ALA A 288 -8.09 9.21 12.53
CA ALA A 288 -8.68 8.97 13.84
C ALA A 288 -9.63 7.76 13.87
N TYR A 289 -10.34 7.48 12.77
CA TYR A 289 -11.11 6.24 12.62
C TYR A 289 -10.18 5.01 12.60
N THR A 290 -9.15 5.03 11.76
CA THR A 290 -8.20 3.93 11.56
C THR A 290 -7.50 3.54 12.87
N LEU A 291 -7.03 4.51 13.67
CA LEU A 291 -6.40 4.25 14.98
C LEU A 291 -7.33 3.58 15.99
N GLY A 292 -8.64 3.69 15.81
CA GLY A 292 -9.64 3.05 16.67
C GLY A 292 -10.27 1.80 16.08
N SER A 293 -9.96 1.45 14.84
CA SER A 293 -10.48 0.28 14.15
C SER A 293 -9.85 -1.02 14.63
N ASN A 294 -10.37 -2.15 14.18
CA ASN A 294 -9.77 -3.45 14.45
C ASN A 294 -8.56 -3.65 13.52
N GLY A 295 -7.36 -3.61 14.08
CA GLY A 295 -6.10 -3.84 13.37
C GLY A 295 -5.53 -5.26 13.58
N ASN A 296 -6.33 -6.23 13.98
CA ASN A 296 -5.89 -7.61 14.22
C ASN A 296 -6.01 -8.43 12.92
N PHE A 297 -4.99 -8.38 12.08
CA PHE A 297 -4.93 -9.11 10.81
C PHE A 297 -4.09 -10.39 10.95
N SER A 298 -4.51 -11.49 10.29
CA SER A 298 -3.71 -12.71 10.19
C SER A 298 -3.03 -12.79 8.83
N HIS A 299 -1.71 -12.99 8.83
CA HIS A 299 -0.92 -13.31 7.65
C HIS A 299 -0.50 -14.79 7.58
N GLU A 300 -1.07 -15.65 8.43
CA GLU A 300 -0.73 -17.07 8.49
C GLU A 300 -0.84 -17.79 7.14
N LYS A 301 -1.82 -17.41 6.31
CA LYS A 301 -1.97 -17.98 4.98
C LYS A 301 -0.79 -17.62 4.07
N ALA A 302 -0.35 -16.36 4.12
CA ALA A 302 0.83 -15.90 3.37
C ALA A 302 2.10 -16.61 3.85
N GLU A 303 2.27 -16.82 5.16
CA GLU A 303 3.39 -17.61 5.70
C GLU A 303 3.37 -19.05 5.17
N LYS A 304 2.24 -19.74 5.30
CA LYS A 304 2.11 -21.15 4.92
C LYS A 304 2.25 -21.40 3.42
N GLU A 305 1.62 -20.55 2.60
CA GLU A 305 1.53 -20.79 1.15
C GLU A 305 2.65 -20.10 0.36
N LEU A 306 3.11 -18.93 0.79
CA LEU A 306 4.12 -18.15 0.08
C LEU A 306 5.52 -18.28 0.73
N GLY A 307 5.59 -18.59 2.03
CA GLY A 307 6.79 -18.44 2.85
C GLY A 307 7.05 -16.98 3.19
N TYR A 308 5.98 -16.20 3.37
CA TYR A 308 6.05 -14.82 3.85
C TYR A 308 6.66 -14.76 5.24
N SER A 309 7.45 -13.74 5.49
CA SER A 309 8.06 -13.48 6.81
C SER A 309 8.25 -11.98 6.97
N THR A 310 8.26 -11.51 8.20
CA THR A 310 8.39 -10.09 8.53
C THR A 310 9.58 -9.85 9.45
N CYS A 311 10.19 -8.67 9.35
CA CYS A 311 11.18 -8.21 10.31
C CYS A 311 10.47 -7.59 11.54
N PRO A 312 11.16 -7.54 12.70
CA PRO A 312 10.64 -6.82 13.87
C PRO A 312 10.36 -5.35 13.54
N ILE A 313 9.22 -4.82 13.96
CA ILE A 313 8.82 -3.44 13.66
C ILE A 313 9.79 -2.40 14.22
N GLU A 314 10.55 -2.75 15.27
CA GLU A 314 11.59 -1.87 15.84
C GLU A 314 12.74 -1.65 14.85
N GLU A 315 13.11 -2.64 14.05
CA GLU A 315 14.12 -2.52 12.99
C GLU A 315 13.63 -1.56 11.92
N THR A 316 12.39 -1.73 11.44
CA THR A 316 11.78 -0.84 10.45
C THR A 316 11.77 0.62 10.92
N LEU A 317 11.33 0.86 12.17
CA LEU A 317 11.27 2.21 12.74
C LEU A 317 12.66 2.81 12.93
N THR A 318 13.66 1.98 13.26
CA THR A 318 15.06 2.38 13.36
C THR A 318 15.59 2.84 12.01
N ASP A 319 15.38 2.03 10.97
CA ASP A 319 15.83 2.35 9.62
C ASP A 319 15.16 3.62 9.09
N ILE A 320 13.86 3.82 9.37
CA ILE A 320 13.16 5.06 9.01
C ILE A 320 13.77 6.27 9.72
N ALA A 321 14.04 6.15 11.03
CA ALA A 321 14.62 7.24 11.78
C ALA A 321 16.03 7.62 11.30
N LEU A 322 16.85 6.63 10.93
CA LEU A 322 18.17 6.84 10.34
C LEU A 322 18.10 7.46 8.94
N TRP A 323 17.13 7.05 8.14
CA TRP A 323 16.94 7.61 6.79
C TRP A 323 16.42 9.05 6.80
N LEU A 324 15.61 9.43 7.81
CA LEU A 324 15.01 10.77 7.94
C LEU A 324 15.89 11.75 8.71
N GLY A 325 16.87 11.28 9.47
CA GLY A 325 17.80 12.08 10.30
C GLY A 325 18.94 12.57 9.52
#